data_b98f07d38bddeef647b5da648733e694
#
_entry.id   b98f07d38bddeef647b5da648733e694
#
_cell.length_a   1.000
_cell.length_b   1.000
_cell.length_c   1.000
_cell.angle_alpha   90.00
_cell.angle_beta   90.00
_cell.angle_gamma   90.00
#
_symmetry.space_group_name_H-M   'P 1'
#
loop_
_entity.id
_entity.type
_entity.pdbx_description
1 polymer ?
#
loop_
_entity_poly.entity_id
_entity_poly.type
_entity_poly.pdbx_seq_one_letter_code
_entity_poly.pdbx_strand_id
1 'polypeptide(L)'
;TGDLNSLMQAVEDTPKADLADRLEEINAAFCGDGLNDICANLRLEQSEFAEQTLKSISRNSPLAMACAVEMIHRLRNATELERALEVEYRFTARAMEHGDFLEGIRAAIIDKDRSPKWKHALDKVPAVDVSAMLRPLGKDKLTFEEEAKTMKIGFIGLGNMGGPMAANLAAAGHSVIGFDVAGTSAKGVTNVASAQDAANDADIVITMLPNGAILRSVADDIIPTMKASAALLDCSTVDVESARAVAELCKAAGLLSLDAPVSGGIGGASGGTLTFMVGGTDEGFNKALPLFEIMGQKSVHCGPAGNGQAAKICNNMILGATMIATCESFALADKLGLDRQKMFDVVSTSSGYSWSMNAYCPAPGVGPQSPADNDYQPGFAAELMLKDLRLSQEAAISVKADTPMGAMAQALYAQFVEDEDGLGKDFSAMLPKFEKSERP
;
A
#
# COMPACT_ATOMS: atom_id res chain seq x y z
N THR A 1 38.26 0.19 34.65
CA THR A 1 37.56 -0.97 35.19
C THR A 1 36.44 -0.47 36.08
N GLY A 2 35.30 -0.09 35.45
CA GLY A 2 34.06 0.21 36.16
C GLY A 2 33.55 -1.08 36.79
N ASP A 3 33.28 -1.04 38.08
CA ASP A 3 32.79 -2.16 38.85
C ASP A 3 31.42 -2.59 38.32
N LEU A 4 31.34 -3.84 37.84
CA LEU A 4 30.10 -4.44 37.32
C LEU A 4 28.97 -4.39 38.37
N ASN A 5 29.31 -4.42 39.67
CA ASN A 5 28.35 -4.33 40.75
C ASN A 5 27.71 -2.95 40.87
N SER A 6 28.46 -1.87 40.61
CA SER A 6 27.89 -0.52 40.57
C SER A 6 26.94 -0.31 39.39
N LEU A 7 27.21 -0.95 38.25
CA LEU A 7 26.29 -0.96 37.07
C LEU A 7 25.05 -1.78 37.36
N MET A 8 25.18 -2.94 38.01
CA MET A 8 24.02 -3.78 38.37
C MET A 8 23.15 -3.07 39.44
N GLN A 9 23.73 -2.38 40.40
CA GLN A 9 23.01 -1.63 41.43
C GLN A 9 22.28 -0.42 40.83
N ALA A 10 22.86 0.24 39.82
CA ALA A 10 22.21 1.35 39.10
C ALA A 10 21.02 0.86 38.25
N VAL A 11 21.00 -0.42 37.85
CA VAL A 11 19.86 -1.04 37.12
C VAL A 11 18.74 -1.44 38.10
N GLU A 12 19.07 -1.82 39.35
CA GLU A 12 18.07 -2.13 40.38
C GLU A 12 17.37 -0.87 40.94
N ASP A 13 18.04 0.29 40.90
CA ASP A 13 17.49 1.58 41.32
C ASP A 13 16.73 2.35 40.22
N THR A 14 16.51 1.75 39.08
CA THR A 14 15.71 2.40 38.01
C THR A 14 14.27 2.60 38.49
N PRO A 15 13.69 3.81 38.42
CA PRO A 15 12.28 4.02 38.77
C PRO A 15 11.39 3.10 37.95
N LYS A 16 10.41 2.45 38.57
CA LYS A 16 9.40 1.70 37.83
C LYS A 16 8.80 2.61 36.77
N ALA A 17 8.82 2.17 35.52
CA ALA A 17 8.19 2.91 34.45
C ALA A 17 6.67 2.86 34.65
N ASP A 18 6.03 4.01 34.91
CA ASP A 18 4.57 4.14 35.15
C ASP A 18 3.72 3.50 34.03
N LEU A 19 4.29 3.37 32.82
CA LEU A 19 3.65 2.75 31.67
C LEU A 19 3.67 1.21 31.69
N ALA A 20 4.63 0.60 32.40
CA ALA A 20 4.76 -0.86 32.43
C ALA A 20 3.55 -1.53 33.12
N ASP A 21 3.01 -0.90 34.15
CA ASP A 21 1.84 -1.41 34.89
C ASP A 21 0.53 -1.27 34.07
N ARG A 22 0.55 -0.51 32.95
CA ARG A 22 -0.59 -0.25 32.06
C ARG A 22 -0.44 -0.87 30.66
N LEU A 23 0.52 -1.73 30.47
CA LEU A 23 0.88 -2.25 29.13
C LEU A 23 -0.28 -2.99 28.46
N GLU A 24 -1.10 -3.71 29.22
CA GLU A 24 -2.29 -4.41 28.69
C GLU A 24 -3.35 -3.42 28.21
N GLU A 25 -3.66 -2.39 28.99
CA GLU A 25 -4.61 -1.33 28.60
C GLU A 25 -4.11 -0.58 27.36
N ILE A 26 -2.80 -0.24 27.33
CA ILE A 26 -2.18 0.44 26.20
C ILE A 26 -2.27 -0.43 24.94
N ASN A 27 -1.90 -1.70 25.02
CA ASN A 27 -1.92 -2.61 23.88
C ASN A 27 -3.34 -2.82 23.35
N ALA A 28 -4.34 -2.92 24.22
CA ALA A 28 -5.73 -3.05 23.82
C ALA A 28 -6.25 -1.80 23.12
N ALA A 29 -5.97 -0.61 23.67
CA ALA A 29 -6.46 0.65 23.13
C ALA A 29 -5.74 1.08 21.84
N PHE A 30 -4.44 0.84 21.74
CA PHE A 30 -3.60 1.28 20.62
C PHE A 30 -3.33 0.17 19.58
N CYS A 31 -4.04 -0.96 19.64
CA CYS A 31 -4.06 -1.93 18.56
C CYS A 31 -4.95 -1.39 17.42
N GLY A 32 -4.41 -1.28 16.21
CA GLY A 32 -5.15 -0.78 15.05
C GLY A 32 -4.22 -0.16 14.01
N ASP A 33 -4.71 -0.05 12.77
CA ASP A 33 -3.91 0.45 11.66
C ASP A 33 -3.90 1.99 11.56
N GLY A 34 -4.75 2.68 12.32
CA GLY A 34 -4.84 4.12 12.24
C GLY A 34 -5.44 4.81 13.47
N LEU A 35 -5.40 6.14 13.46
CA LEU A 35 -5.96 6.96 14.54
C LEU A 35 -7.46 6.68 14.77
N ASN A 36 -8.20 6.41 13.70
CA ASN A 36 -9.63 6.13 13.79
C ASN A 36 -9.90 4.85 14.61
N ASP A 37 -9.10 3.81 14.42
CA ASP A 37 -9.22 2.55 15.15
C ASP A 37 -8.89 2.75 16.63
N ILE A 38 -7.81 3.49 16.92
CA ILE A 38 -7.42 3.85 18.29
C ILE A 38 -8.54 4.62 18.98
N CYS A 39 -9.12 5.61 18.31
CA CYS A 39 -10.25 6.38 18.86
C CYS A 39 -11.50 5.50 19.09
N ALA A 40 -11.77 4.55 18.21
CA ALA A 40 -12.87 3.60 18.35
C ALA A 40 -12.66 2.67 19.55
N ASN A 41 -11.47 2.09 19.67
CA ASN A 41 -11.10 1.22 20.79
C ASN A 41 -11.22 1.95 22.15
N LEU A 42 -10.66 3.16 22.24
CA LEU A 42 -10.75 3.99 23.44
C LEU A 42 -12.21 4.35 23.82
N ARG A 43 -13.11 4.51 22.85
CA ARG A 43 -14.54 4.76 23.12
C ARG A 43 -15.29 3.51 23.56
N LEU A 44 -14.85 2.34 23.12
CA LEU A 44 -15.42 1.05 23.53
C LEU A 44 -14.97 0.65 24.94
N GLU A 45 -13.77 1.04 25.32
CA GLU A 45 -13.19 0.76 26.62
C GLU A 45 -13.67 1.78 27.65
N GLN A 46 -14.52 1.34 28.59
CA GLN A 46 -15.09 2.21 29.64
C GLN A 46 -14.16 2.28 30.88
N SER A 47 -12.87 2.60 30.65
CA SER A 47 -11.89 2.75 31.71
C SER A 47 -11.51 4.22 31.94
N GLU A 48 -11.03 4.54 33.13
CA GLU A 48 -10.49 5.87 33.45
C GLU A 48 -9.31 6.21 32.52
N PHE A 49 -8.51 5.23 32.16
CA PHE A 49 -7.41 5.37 31.20
C PHE A 49 -7.92 5.84 29.84
N ALA A 50 -8.97 5.20 29.32
CA ALA A 50 -9.55 5.52 28.02
C ALA A 50 -10.14 6.94 27.99
N GLU A 51 -10.86 7.34 29.07
CA GLU A 51 -11.44 8.67 29.18
C GLU A 51 -10.34 9.77 29.25
N GLN A 52 -9.31 9.56 30.07
CA GLN A 52 -8.20 10.48 30.19
C GLN A 52 -7.41 10.60 28.88
N THR A 53 -7.21 9.47 28.20
CA THR A 53 -6.52 9.41 26.90
C THR A 53 -7.32 10.16 25.83
N LEU A 54 -8.63 9.89 25.68
CA LEU A 54 -9.49 10.61 24.74
C LEU A 54 -9.49 12.13 25.02
N LYS A 55 -9.56 12.53 26.28
CA LYS A 55 -9.48 13.93 26.66
C LYS A 55 -8.14 14.57 26.30
N SER A 56 -7.05 13.82 26.42
CA SER A 56 -5.72 14.29 26.06
C SER A 56 -5.57 14.46 24.54
N ILE A 57 -5.90 13.42 23.76
CA ILE A 57 -5.76 13.44 22.31
C ILE A 57 -6.73 14.42 21.63
N SER A 58 -7.92 14.67 22.21
CA SER A 58 -8.89 15.63 21.66
C SER A 58 -8.38 17.08 21.57
N ARG A 59 -7.30 17.40 22.26
CA ARG A 59 -6.68 18.73 22.25
C ARG A 59 -5.63 18.89 21.16
N ASN A 60 -5.15 17.78 20.59
CA ASN A 60 -4.06 17.76 19.65
C ASN A 60 -4.58 17.80 18.20
N SER A 61 -3.72 18.18 17.25
CA SER A 61 -4.05 18.11 15.83
C SER A 61 -4.35 16.67 15.39
N PRO A 62 -5.56 16.38 14.90
CA PRO A 62 -5.89 15.05 14.40
C PRO A 62 -4.99 14.59 13.26
N LEU A 63 -4.63 15.49 12.33
CA LEU A 63 -3.73 15.18 11.22
C LEU A 63 -2.33 14.83 11.71
N ALA A 64 -1.80 15.58 12.69
CA ALA A 64 -0.48 15.29 13.25
C ALA A 64 -0.45 13.93 13.96
N MET A 65 -1.50 13.62 14.73
CA MET A 65 -1.60 12.32 15.40
C MET A 65 -1.76 11.16 14.41
N ALA A 66 -2.57 11.31 13.37
CA ALA A 66 -2.70 10.29 12.33
C ALA A 66 -1.37 10.06 11.59
N CYS A 67 -0.63 11.13 11.30
CA CYS A 67 0.72 11.00 10.75
C CYS A 67 1.69 10.31 11.74
N ALA A 68 1.60 10.59 13.03
CA ALA A 68 2.46 9.94 14.05
C ALA A 68 2.20 8.42 14.10
N VAL A 69 0.93 7.99 14.10
CA VAL A 69 0.57 6.57 14.05
C VAL A 69 1.13 5.91 12.78
N GLU A 70 0.93 6.53 11.62
CA GLU A 70 1.44 6.02 10.35
C GLU A 70 2.98 5.97 10.32
N MET A 71 3.68 6.98 10.87
CA MET A 71 5.13 6.96 10.99
C MET A 71 5.63 5.81 11.86
N ILE A 72 4.98 5.55 13.00
CA ILE A 72 5.31 4.41 13.87
C ILE A 72 5.15 3.10 13.13
N HIS A 73 4.07 2.94 12.35
CA HIS A 73 3.85 1.74 11.55
C HIS A 73 4.92 1.56 10.47
N ARG A 74 5.28 2.62 9.75
CA ARG A 74 6.35 2.57 8.73
C ARG A 74 7.71 2.21 9.32
N LEU A 75 7.95 2.61 10.57
CA LEU A 75 9.24 2.46 11.26
C LEU A 75 9.32 1.22 12.15
N ARG A 76 8.26 0.39 12.20
CA ARG A 76 8.20 -0.78 13.11
C ARG A 76 9.41 -1.70 13.01
N ASN A 77 10.01 -1.82 11.82
CA ASN A 77 11.18 -2.66 11.57
C ASN A 77 12.46 -1.85 11.30
N ALA A 78 12.41 -0.53 11.50
CA ALA A 78 13.59 0.31 11.29
C ALA A 78 14.55 0.17 12.47
N THR A 79 15.81 -0.09 12.18
CA THR A 79 16.90 -0.18 13.17
C THR A 79 17.79 1.07 13.18
N GLU A 80 17.66 1.93 12.17
CA GLU A 80 18.50 3.12 11.93
C GLU A 80 17.76 4.39 12.30
N LEU A 81 18.39 5.24 13.07
CA LEU A 81 17.84 6.52 13.54
C LEU A 81 17.61 7.48 12.36
N GLU A 82 18.53 7.49 11.42
CA GLU A 82 18.52 8.35 10.22
C GLU A 82 17.22 8.20 9.45
N ARG A 83 16.75 6.98 9.35
CA ARG A 83 15.49 6.66 8.68
C ARG A 83 14.28 7.21 9.43
N ALA A 84 14.28 7.11 10.75
CA ALA A 84 13.21 7.70 11.55
C ALA A 84 13.16 9.21 11.38
N LEU A 85 14.33 9.86 11.43
CA LEU A 85 14.47 11.30 11.23
C LEU A 85 14.07 11.75 9.84
N GLU A 86 14.36 10.96 8.80
CA GLU A 86 13.90 11.25 7.43
C GLU A 86 12.37 11.24 7.32
N VAL A 87 11.71 10.26 7.91
CA VAL A 87 10.24 10.17 7.87
C VAL A 87 9.60 11.31 8.67
N GLU A 88 10.13 11.65 9.84
CA GLU A 88 9.69 12.81 10.62
C GLU A 88 9.89 14.13 9.86
N TYR A 89 11.01 14.26 9.16
CA TYR A 89 11.31 15.45 8.38
C TYR A 89 10.30 15.67 7.24
N ARG A 90 9.79 14.60 6.62
CA ARG A 90 8.73 14.71 5.61
C ARG A 90 7.49 15.41 6.15
N PHE A 91 7.09 15.07 7.37
CA PHE A 91 5.99 15.73 8.07
C PHE A 91 6.33 17.18 8.40
N THR A 92 7.47 17.42 9.02
CA THR A 92 7.89 18.73 9.51
C THR A 92 8.04 19.73 8.36
N ALA A 93 8.62 19.30 7.23
CA ALA A 93 8.79 20.12 6.04
C ALA A 93 7.45 20.63 5.44
N ARG A 94 6.35 19.91 5.68
CA ARG A 94 5.01 20.26 5.18
C ARG A 94 4.08 20.85 6.25
N ALA A 95 4.48 20.80 7.50
CA ALA A 95 3.60 21.14 8.63
C ALA A 95 3.06 22.58 8.56
N MET A 96 3.84 23.52 8.02
CA MET A 96 3.43 24.92 7.89
C MET A 96 2.40 25.16 6.79
N GLU A 97 2.55 24.51 5.63
CA GLU A 97 1.69 24.75 4.46
C GLU A 97 0.47 23.85 4.43
N HIS A 98 0.62 22.60 4.84
CA HIS A 98 -0.40 21.55 4.65
C HIS A 98 -0.95 21.01 5.96
N GLY A 99 -0.27 21.26 7.09
CA GLY A 99 -0.67 20.78 8.41
C GLY A 99 -1.43 21.81 9.25
N ASP A 100 -1.59 21.50 10.52
CA ASP A 100 -2.28 22.32 11.51
C ASP A 100 -1.31 23.18 12.36
N PHE A 101 -0.03 23.27 11.98
CA PHE A 101 1.02 23.87 12.80
C PHE A 101 0.76 25.36 13.08
N LEU A 102 0.38 26.12 12.06
CA LEU A 102 0.10 27.55 12.19
C LEU A 102 -1.13 27.83 13.06
N GLU A 103 -2.16 26.99 12.96
CA GLU A 103 -3.34 27.09 13.82
C GLU A 103 -3.01 26.77 15.28
N GLY A 104 -2.15 25.77 15.51
CA GLY A 104 -1.64 25.48 16.85
C GLY A 104 -0.89 26.67 17.47
N ILE A 105 -0.04 27.34 16.69
CA ILE A 105 0.67 28.57 17.11
C ILE A 105 -0.33 29.69 17.41
N ARG A 106 -1.31 29.91 16.53
CA ARG A 106 -2.36 30.93 16.74
C ARG A 106 -3.04 30.73 18.09
N ALA A 107 -3.56 29.54 18.33
CA ALA A 107 -4.36 29.24 19.51
C ALA A 107 -3.54 29.24 20.83
N ALA A 108 -2.28 28.78 20.77
CA ALA A 108 -1.44 28.64 21.99
C ALA A 108 -0.61 29.90 22.32
N ILE A 109 -0.14 30.60 21.29
CA ILE A 109 0.89 31.66 21.46
C ILE A 109 0.36 33.05 21.13
N ILE A 110 -0.34 33.20 19.97
CA ILE A 110 -0.78 34.49 19.45
C ILE A 110 -2.04 34.94 20.20
N ASP A 111 -3.14 34.24 20.00
CA ASP A 111 -4.45 34.59 20.58
C ASP A 111 -4.61 34.08 22.00
N LYS A 112 -3.86 33.05 22.38
CA LYS A 112 -3.86 32.41 23.72
C LYS A 112 -5.25 31.92 24.15
N ASP A 113 -6.15 31.70 23.19
CA ASP A 113 -7.51 31.24 23.43
C ASP A 113 -7.58 29.74 23.77
N ARG A 114 -6.48 28.99 23.49
CA ARG A 114 -6.35 27.54 23.68
C ARG A 114 -7.49 26.74 23.02
N SER A 115 -8.08 27.30 21.96
CA SER A 115 -9.19 26.73 21.23
C SER A 115 -8.84 26.62 19.73
N PRO A 116 -7.96 25.67 19.37
CA PRO A 116 -7.54 25.51 17.99
C PRO A 116 -8.70 24.98 17.12
N LYS A 117 -8.76 25.48 15.89
CA LYS A 117 -9.69 25.03 14.85
C LYS A 117 -8.95 24.13 13.88
N TRP A 118 -8.83 22.85 14.25
CA TRP A 118 -8.12 21.88 13.45
C TRP A 118 -8.81 21.64 12.09
N LYS A 119 -8.03 21.31 11.07
CA LYS A 119 -8.49 21.02 9.71
C LYS A 119 -9.47 19.84 9.66
N HIS A 120 -9.25 18.84 10.50
CA HIS A 120 -10.06 17.62 10.56
C HIS A 120 -10.63 17.38 11.95
N ALA A 121 -11.75 16.65 12.01
CA ALA A 121 -12.22 16.06 13.25
C ALA A 121 -11.34 14.87 13.66
N LEU A 122 -11.30 14.55 14.96
CA LEU A 122 -10.40 13.56 15.54
C LEU A 122 -10.49 12.17 14.88
N ASP A 123 -11.69 11.78 14.45
CA ASP A 123 -11.99 10.47 13.85
C ASP A 123 -12.31 10.55 12.34
N LYS A 124 -11.92 11.62 11.67
CA LYS A 124 -12.21 11.86 10.26
C LYS A 124 -11.02 12.43 9.50
N VAL A 125 -9.83 11.92 9.78
CA VAL A 125 -8.64 12.29 9.01
C VAL A 125 -8.55 11.42 7.77
N PRO A 126 -8.61 12.00 6.54
CA PRO A 126 -8.51 11.24 5.32
C PRO A 126 -7.11 10.64 5.16
N ALA A 127 -7.03 9.36 4.76
CA ALA A 127 -5.75 8.69 4.51
C ALA A 127 -4.90 9.39 3.42
N VAL A 128 -5.57 10.05 2.45
CA VAL A 128 -4.90 10.83 1.41
C VAL A 128 -4.12 12.02 2.00
N ASP A 129 -4.64 12.67 3.03
CA ASP A 129 -3.97 13.80 3.67
C ASP A 129 -2.76 13.34 4.49
N VAL A 130 -2.88 12.21 5.19
CA VAL A 130 -1.76 11.55 5.88
C VAL A 130 -0.66 11.17 4.89
N SER A 131 -1.05 10.53 3.78
CA SER A 131 -0.12 10.15 2.71
C SER A 131 0.57 11.35 2.07
N ALA A 132 -0.16 12.46 1.86
CA ALA A 132 0.38 13.70 1.32
C ALA A 132 1.44 14.31 2.25
N MET A 133 1.19 14.29 3.57
CA MET A 133 2.14 14.79 4.57
C MET A 133 3.44 13.98 4.61
N LEU A 134 3.34 12.65 4.44
CA LEU A 134 4.47 11.73 4.58
C LEU A 134 5.10 11.30 3.24
N ARG A 135 4.70 11.93 2.12
CA ARG A 135 5.29 11.68 0.80
C ARG A 135 6.78 12.04 0.80
N PRO A 136 7.63 11.29 0.09
CA PRO A 136 9.03 11.66 -0.13
C PRO A 136 9.19 13.10 -0.64
N LEU A 137 10.25 13.77 -0.21
CA LEU A 137 10.54 15.17 -0.54
C LEU A 137 11.40 15.32 -1.82
N GLY A 138 11.78 14.22 -2.46
CA GLY A 138 12.63 14.25 -3.65
C GLY A 138 13.99 14.92 -3.36
N LYS A 139 14.30 15.98 -4.07
CA LYS A 139 15.55 16.73 -3.90
C LYS A 139 15.69 17.44 -2.54
N ASP A 140 14.58 17.71 -1.87
CA ASP A 140 14.56 18.43 -0.60
C ASP A 140 14.54 17.48 0.62
N LYS A 141 14.87 16.19 0.40
CA LYS A 141 14.96 15.19 1.47
C LYS A 141 16.01 15.56 2.52
N LEU A 142 15.80 15.09 3.75
CA LEU A 142 16.84 15.17 4.78
C LEU A 142 18.03 14.31 4.34
N THR A 143 19.21 14.91 4.30
CA THR A 143 20.47 14.23 4.02
C THR A 143 21.32 14.25 5.28
N PHE A 144 21.85 13.11 5.65
CA PHE A 144 22.91 12.98 6.63
C PHE A 144 24.25 13.02 5.87
N GLU A 145 25.34 13.33 6.53
CA GLU A 145 26.65 13.47 5.88
C GLU A 145 27.19 12.20 5.19
N GLU A 146 26.58 11.04 5.43
CA GLU A 146 26.76 9.88 4.56
C GLU A 146 25.92 10.08 3.29
N GLU A 147 26.60 10.23 2.16
CA GLU A 147 25.98 10.28 0.82
C GLU A 147 24.92 9.18 0.70
N ALA A 148 23.65 9.56 0.55
CA ALA A 148 22.59 8.61 0.23
C ALA A 148 23.04 7.83 -1.00
N LYS A 149 23.36 6.54 -0.84
CA LYS A 149 23.92 5.71 -1.92
C LYS A 149 22.96 5.75 -3.10
N THR A 150 23.29 6.53 -4.11
CA THR A 150 22.63 6.46 -5.40
C THR A 150 22.74 5.02 -5.90
N MET A 151 21.63 4.32 -5.99
CA MET A 151 21.59 2.95 -6.54
C MET A 151 21.52 3.01 -8.05
N LYS A 152 22.16 2.04 -8.70
CA LYS A 152 21.90 1.71 -10.10
C LYS A 152 20.74 0.72 -10.15
N ILE A 153 19.66 1.11 -10.79
CA ILE A 153 18.43 0.33 -10.86
C ILE A 153 18.16 -0.06 -12.31
N GLY A 154 18.07 -1.35 -12.58
CA GLY A 154 17.52 -1.86 -13.82
C GLY A 154 16.00 -1.94 -13.70
N PHE A 155 15.24 -1.39 -14.64
CA PHE A 155 13.78 -1.45 -14.62
C PHE A 155 13.25 -2.08 -15.91
N ILE A 156 12.59 -3.23 -15.81
CA ILE A 156 12.10 -4.00 -16.96
C ILE A 156 10.57 -4.02 -16.94
N GLY A 157 9.98 -3.47 -18.01
CA GLY A 157 8.55 -3.23 -18.11
C GLY A 157 8.17 -1.81 -17.67
N LEU A 158 8.11 -0.88 -18.65
CA LEU A 158 7.81 0.54 -18.45
C LEU A 158 6.38 0.93 -18.88
N GLY A 159 5.47 -0.04 -18.84
CA GLY A 159 4.05 0.21 -19.12
C GLY A 159 3.36 1.13 -18.11
N ASN A 160 2.01 1.05 -18.05
CA ASN A 160 1.16 1.94 -17.25
C ASN A 160 1.53 2.01 -15.76
N MET A 161 2.08 0.93 -15.21
CA MET A 161 2.51 0.86 -13.81
C MET A 161 4.02 1.11 -13.68
N GLY A 162 4.83 0.37 -14.43
CA GLY A 162 6.28 0.43 -14.29
C GLY A 162 6.90 1.76 -14.69
N GLY A 163 6.37 2.43 -15.72
CA GLY A 163 6.86 3.74 -16.15
C GLY A 163 6.80 4.80 -15.03
N PRO A 164 5.64 5.04 -14.40
CA PRO A 164 5.54 5.94 -13.25
C PRO A 164 6.41 5.53 -12.06
N MET A 165 6.50 4.23 -11.74
CA MET A 165 7.37 3.72 -10.68
C MET A 165 8.84 4.02 -10.94
N ALA A 166 9.31 3.75 -12.16
CA ALA A 166 10.68 4.05 -12.59
C ALA A 166 10.98 5.56 -12.57
N ALA A 167 10.01 6.40 -12.99
CA ALA A 167 10.15 7.85 -12.96
C ALA A 167 10.26 8.39 -11.51
N ASN A 168 9.54 7.83 -10.56
CA ASN A 168 9.66 8.21 -9.14
C ASN A 168 11.04 7.88 -8.58
N LEU A 169 11.61 6.72 -8.93
CA LEU A 169 12.97 6.35 -8.54
C LEU A 169 14.02 7.28 -9.15
N ALA A 170 13.88 7.63 -10.43
CA ALA A 170 14.77 8.58 -11.10
C ALA A 170 14.65 9.99 -10.46
N ALA A 171 13.43 10.44 -10.14
CA ALA A 171 13.19 11.72 -9.47
C ALA A 171 13.77 11.77 -8.05
N ALA A 172 13.91 10.62 -7.38
CA ALA A 172 14.55 10.50 -6.08
C ALA A 172 16.09 10.48 -6.15
N GLY A 173 16.67 10.56 -7.35
CA GLY A 173 18.13 10.66 -7.56
C GLY A 173 18.85 9.34 -7.81
N HIS A 174 18.11 8.24 -8.02
CA HIS A 174 18.71 6.98 -8.45
C HIS A 174 19.05 6.98 -9.95
N SER A 175 20.07 6.21 -10.34
CA SER A 175 20.40 5.95 -11.74
C SER A 175 19.50 4.82 -12.25
N VAL A 176 18.47 5.16 -13.03
CA VAL A 176 17.50 4.18 -13.54
C VAL A 176 17.75 3.90 -15.02
N ILE A 177 18.01 2.63 -15.35
CA ILE A 177 18.19 2.12 -16.71
C ILE A 177 16.97 1.23 -17.01
N GLY A 178 16.23 1.57 -18.06
CA GLY A 178 14.95 0.94 -18.36
C GLY A 178 14.91 0.19 -19.68
N PHE A 179 14.15 -0.89 -19.70
CA PHE A 179 13.83 -1.64 -20.92
C PHE A 179 12.35 -1.99 -20.98
N ASP A 180 11.76 -1.81 -22.16
CA ASP A 180 10.40 -2.24 -22.46
C ASP A 180 10.32 -2.73 -23.91
N VAL A 181 9.69 -3.89 -24.12
CA VAL A 181 9.56 -4.51 -25.47
C VAL A 181 8.74 -3.66 -26.45
N ALA A 182 7.83 -2.82 -25.94
CA ALA A 182 7.05 -1.89 -26.75
C ALA A 182 7.78 -0.56 -27.02
N GLY A 183 9.01 -0.41 -26.54
CA GLY A 183 9.78 0.83 -26.67
C GLY A 183 9.26 1.97 -25.79
N THR A 184 8.46 1.67 -24.79
CA THR A 184 7.95 2.67 -23.83
C THR A 184 9.11 3.30 -23.06
N SER A 185 9.01 4.60 -22.76
CA SER A 185 9.99 5.34 -21.99
C SER A 185 9.36 6.02 -20.79
N ALA A 186 10.16 6.28 -19.75
CA ALA A 186 9.71 6.99 -18.56
C ALA A 186 10.62 8.19 -18.26
N LYS A 187 10.08 9.21 -17.62
CA LYS A 187 10.81 10.46 -17.33
C LYS A 187 12.00 10.19 -16.41
N GLY A 188 13.19 10.65 -16.84
CA GLY A 188 14.43 10.49 -16.09
C GLY A 188 15.07 9.11 -16.17
N VAL A 189 14.49 8.19 -16.95
CA VAL A 189 14.98 6.84 -17.16
C VAL A 189 15.81 6.78 -18.45
N THR A 190 16.97 6.12 -18.40
CA THR A 190 17.79 5.88 -19.57
C THR A 190 17.36 4.57 -20.23
N ASN A 191 16.79 4.62 -21.43
CA ASN A 191 16.36 3.43 -22.15
C ASN A 191 17.53 2.70 -22.81
N VAL A 192 17.50 1.37 -22.76
CA VAL A 192 18.47 0.46 -23.40
C VAL A 192 17.78 -0.53 -24.33
N ALA A 193 18.59 -1.27 -25.11
CA ALA A 193 18.10 -2.13 -26.17
C ALA A 193 17.62 -3.52 -25.70
N SER A 194 18.02 -3.96 -24.50
CA SER A 194 17.70 -5.28 -23.98
C SER A 194 17.46 -5.29 -22.47
N ALA A 195 16.78 -6.31 -21.98
CA ALA A 195 16.61 -6.54 -20.54
C ALA A 195 17.94 -6.82 -19.85
N GLN A 196 18.86 -7.50 -20.54
CA GLN A 196 20.21 -7.78 -20.06
C GLN A 196 21.01 -6.49 -19.86
N ASP A 197 20.91 -5.54 -20.80
CA ASP A 197 21.57 -4.23 -20.66
C ASP A 197 21.04 -3.45 -19.46
N ALA A 198 19.73 -3.53 -19.20
CA ALA A 198 19.12 -2.90 -18.03
C ALA A 198 19.55 -3.57 -16.71
N ALA A 199 19.75 -4.88 -16.72
CA ALA A 199 20.15 -5.64 -15.53
C ALA A 199 21.66 -5.56 -15.23
N ASN A 200 22.47 -5.25 -16.24
CA ASN A 200 23.92 -5.24 -16.12
C ASN A 200 24.40 -4.15 -15.14
N ASP A 201 25.24 -4.55 -14.18
CA ASP A 201 25.79 -3.68 -13.12
C ASP A 201 24.73 -2.98 -12.23
N ALA A 202 23.48 -3.42 -12.26
CA ALA A 202 22.43 -2.90 -11.40
C ALA A 202 22.59 -3.41 -9.95
N ASP A 203 22.28 -2.57 -8.96
CA ASP A 203 22.21 -2.95 -7.54
C ASP A 203 20.93 -3.71 -7.25
N ILE A 204 19.84 -3.30 -7.90
CA ILE A 204 18.53 -3.93 -7.88
C ILE A 204 17.96 -3.90 -9.30
N VAL A 205 17.42 -5.03 -9.74
CA VAL A 205 16.62 -5.12 -10.96
C VAL A 205 15.16 -5.23 -10.58
N ILE A 206 14.32 -4.33 -11.10
CA ILE A 206 12.87 -4.31 -10.86
C ILE A 206 12.17 -4.80 -12.13
N THR A 207 11.22 -5.71 -11.97
CA THR A 207 10.36 -6.18 -13.05
C THR A 207 8.91 -5.78 -12.81
N MET A 208 8.20 -5.38 -13.88
CA MET A 208 6.76 -5.09 -13.85
C MET A 208 6.12 -5.64 -15.14
N LEU A 209 5.82 -6.93 -15.14
CA LEU A 209 5.55 -7.76 -16.31
C LEU A 209 4.11 -8.31 -16.30
N PRO A 210 3.57 -8.71 -17.47
CA PRO A 210 2.16 -9.13 -17.58
C PRO A 210 1.79 -10.44 -16.88
N ASN A 211 2.70 -11.43 -16.85
CA ASN A 211 2.41 -12.78 -16.32
C ASN A 211 3.66 -13.55 -15.90
N GLY A 212 3.47 -14.69 -15.23
CA GLY A 212 4.55 -15.53 -14.69
C GLY A 212 5.44 -16.17 -15.75
N ALA A 213 4.90 -16.53 -16.92
CA ALA A 213 5.71 -17.11 -18.00
C ALA A 213 6.72 -16.10 -18.54
N ILE A 214 6.30 -14.86 -18.74
CA ILE A 214 7.18 -13.77 -19.18
C ILE A 214 8.21 -13.45 -18.07
N LEU A 215 7.78 -13.42 -16.80
CA LEU A 215 8.69 -13.21 -15.67
C LEU A 215 9.79 -14.28 -15.63
N ARG A 216 9.44 -15.55 -15.74
CA ARG A 216 10.43 -16.65 -15.77
C ARG A 216 11.41 -16.50 -16.94
N SER A 217 10.90 -16.23 -18.15
CA SER A 217 11.77 -16.03 -19.33
C SER A 217 12.71 -14.85 -19.15
N VAL A 218 12.22 -13.73 -18.63
CA VAL A 218 13.07 -12.55 -18.37
C VAL A 218 14.10 -12.87 -17.26
N ALA A 219 13.70 -13.59 -16.21
CA ALA A 219 14.61 -13.99 -15.14
C ALA A 219 15.74 -14.89 -15.66
N ASP A 220 15.43 -15.87 -16.51
CA ASP A 220 16.43 -16.75 -17.15
C ASP A 220 17.45 -15.94 -17.96
N ASP A 221 17.00 -14.89 -18.67
CA ASP A 221 17.84 -14.03 -19.49
C ASP A 221 18.72 -13.09 -18.68
N ILE A 222 18.21 -12.51 -17.59
CA ILE A 222 18.92 -11.43 -16.87
C ILE A 222 19.76 -11.93 -15.69
N ILE A 223 19.38 -13.01 -15.00
CA ILE A 223 20.10 -13.52 -13.82
C ILE A 223 21.60 -13.74 -14.14
N PRO A 224 21.98 -14.32 -15.28
CA PRO A 224 23.39 -14.50 -15.62
C PRO A 224 24.19 -13.19 -15.80
N THR A 225 23.51 -12.06 -16.05
CA THR A 225 24.13 -10.74 -16.28
C THR A 225 24.15 -9.87 -15.03
N MET A 226 23.40 -10.25 -14.00
CA MET A 226 23.32 -9.50 -12.74
C MET A 226 24.62 -9.65 -11.96
N LYS A 227 25.05 -8.55 -11.33
CA LYS A 227 26.24 -8.59 -10.49
C LYS A 227 26.01 -9.37 -9.21
N ALA A 228 27.08 -9.95 -8.66
CA ALA A 228 27.04 -10.58 -7.34
C ALA A 228 26.46 -9.60 -6.29
N SER A 229 25.66 -10.11 -5.35
CA SER A 229 24.92 -9.31 -4.36
C SER A 229 23.80 -8.41 -4.88
N ALA A 230 23.47 -8.39 -6.19
CA ALA A 230 22.29 -7.72 -6.68
C ALA A 230 21.00 -8.37 -6.14
N ALA A 231 19.88 -7.65 -6.23
CA ALA A 231 18.58 -8.19 -5.92
C ALA A 231 17.65 -8.10 -7.13
N LEU A 232 16.83 -9.13 -7.34
CA LEU A 232 15.69 -9.09 -8.24
C LEU A 232 14.42 -8.79 -7.44
N LEU A 233 13.75 -7.69 -7.78
CA LEU A 233 12.51 -7.23 -7.17
C LEU A 233 11.40 -7.32 -8.21
N ASP A 234 10.57 -8.36 -8.13
CA ASP A 234 9.42 -8.50 -9.03
C ASP A 234 8.18 -7.81 -8.44
N CYS A 235 7.73 -6.73 -9.08
CA CYS A 235 6.52 -6.00 -8.74
C CYS A 235 5.29 -6.45 -9.54
N SER A 236 5.44 -7.45 -10.40
CA SER A 236 4.35 -8.01 -11.21
C SER A 236 3.33 -8.75 -10.37
N THR A 237 2.09 -8.85 -10.84
CA THR A 237 1.10 -9.80 -10.28
C THR A 237 1.10 -11.06 -11.13
N VAL A 238 1.66 -12.12 -10.56
CA VAL A 238 1.85 -13.43 -11.20
C VAL A 238 1.40 -14.56 -10.27
N ASP A 239 1.43 -15.79 -10.78
CA ASP A 239 1.17 -16.96 -9.97
C ASP A 239 2.28 -17.21 -8.93
N VAL A 240 1.90 -17.79 -7.78
CA VAL A 240 2.81 -18.05 -6.65
C VAL A 240 3.95 -18.99 -7.04
N GLU A 241 3.67 -19.95 -7.93
CA GLU A 241 4.67 -20.91 -8.40
C GLU A 241 5.77 -20.25 -9.22
N SER A 242 5.41 -19.32 -10.12
CA SER A 242 6.37 -18.52 -10.89
C SER A 242 7.26 -17.68 -9.99
N ALA A 243 6.69 -17.02 -8.99
CA ALA A 243 7.48 -16.23 -8.03
C ALA A 243 8.47 -17.09 -7.26
N ARG A 244 8.03 -18.25 -6.79
CA ARG A 244 8.91 -19.21 -6.09
C ARG A 244 10.00 -19.79 -7.00
N ALA A 245 9.65 -20.12 -8.25
CA ALA A 245 10.63 -20.62 -9.20
C ALA A 245 11.74 -19.60 -9.48
N VAL A 246 11.37 -18.31 -9.68
CA VAL A 246 12.34 -17.23 -9.87
C VAL A 246 13.19 -17.02 -8.62
N ALA A 247 12.62 -17.13 -7.42
CA ALA A 247 13.37 -17.03 -6.17
C ALA A 247 14.42 -18.15 -6.05
N GLU A 248 14.10 -19.39 -6.42
CA GLU A 248 15.08 -20.49 -6.44
C GLU A 248 16.18 -20.28 -7.49
N LEU A 249 15.86 -19.74 -8.68
CA LEU A 249 16.87 -19.36 -9.68
C LEU A 249 17.84 -18.30 -9.15
N CYS A 250 17.31 -17.24 -8.53
CA CYS A 250 18.13 -16.19 -7.91
C CYS A 250 19.01 -16.75 -6.81
N LYS A 251 18.45 -17.58 -5.93
CA LYS A 251 19.18 -18.24 -4.84
C LYS A 251 20.32 -19.14 -5.35
N ALA A 252 20.08 -19.88 -6.43
CA ALA A 252 21.11 -20.72 -7.05
C ALA A 252 22.27 -19.87 -7.65
N ALA A 253 21.96 -18.62 -8.08
CA ALA A 253 22.93 -17.65 -8.58
C ALA A 253 23.57 -16.80 -7.46
N GLY A 254 23.21 -17.00 -6.18
CA GLY A 254 23.71 -16.20 -5.05
C GLY A 254 23.12 -14.78 -5.01
N LEU A 255 21.94 -14.56 -5.61
CA LEU A 255 21.24 -13.28 -5.64
C LEU A 255 20.10 -13.27 -4.61
N LEU A 256 19.74 -12.07 -4.16
CA LEU A 256 18.51 -11.85 -3.40
C LEU A 256 17.31 -11.78 -4.36
N SER A 257 16.15 -12.25 -3.91
CA SER A 257 14.90 -12.18 -4.68
C SER A 257 13.74 -11.78 -3.78
N LEU A 258 12.86 -10.94 -4.32
CA LEU A 258 11.63 -10.49 -3.70
C LEU A 258 10.50 -10.54 -4.71
N ASP A 259 9.36 -11.09 -4.33
CA ASP A 259 8.08 -10.90 -5.00
C ASP A 259 7.30 -9.82 -4.25
N ALA A 260 7.01 -8.71 -4.91
CA ALA A 260 6.45 -7.52 -4.30
C ALA A 260 5.31 -6.90 -5.13
N PRO A 261 4.25 -7.68 -5.43
CA PRO A 261 3.09 -7.13 -6.12
C PRO A 261 2.49 -5.95 -5.37
N VAL A 262 1.84 -5.07 -6.14
CA VAL A 262 1.39 -3.77 -5.67
C VAL A 262 -0.13 -3.62 -5.67
N SER A 263 -0.62 -2.73 -4.81
CA SER A 263 -1.99 -2.23 -4.80
C SER A 263 -1.98 -0.71 -4.80
N GLY A 264 -2.94 -0.07 -5.51
CA GLY A 264 -3.06 1.38 -5.63
C GLY A 264 -3.28 1.87 -7.07
N GLY A 265 -3.20 0.96 -8.07
CA GLY A 265 -3.43 1.28 -9.48
C GLY A 265 -2.45 2.31 -10.05
N ILE A 266 -2.76 2.84 -11.24
CA ILE A 266 -1.93 3.82 -11.96
C ILE A 266 -1.77 5.11 -11.15
N GLY A 267 -2.84 5.54 -10.46
CA GLY A 267 -2.80 6.71 -9.59
C GLY A 267 -1.79 6.55 -8.44
N GLY A 268 -1.78 5.38 -7.80
CA GLY A 268 -0.81 5.04 -6.76
C GLY A 268 0.62 4.96 -7.29
N ALA A 269 0.82 4.39 -8.47
CA ALA A 269 2.13 4.33 -9.12
C ALA A 269 2.67 5.74 -9.42
N SER A 270 1.84 6.61 -10.00
CA SER A 270 2.22 7.99 -10.31
C SER A 270 2.46 8.83 -9.06
N GLY A 271 1.64 8.62 -8.03
CA GLY A 271 1.70 9.36 -6.76
C GLY A 271 2.78 8.87 -5.78
N GLY A 272 3.45 7.75 -6.04
CA GLY A 272 4.35 7.12 -5.07
C GLY A 272 3.62 6.66 -3.80
N THR A 273 2.38 6.17 -3.94
CA THR A 273 1.51 5.79 -2.81
C THR A 273 1.06 4.34 -2.88
N LEU A 274 1.81 3.49 -3.58
CA LEU A 274 1.52 2.07 -3.68
C LEU A 274 1.63 1.37 -2.32
N THR A 275 0.86 0.31 -2.15
CA THR A 275 1.07 -0.67 -1.09
C THR A 275 1.78 -1.88 -1.69
N PHE A 276 2.95 -2.23 -1.17
CA PHE A 276 3.74 -3.40 -1.55
C PHE A 276 3.45 -4.57 -0.61
N MET A 277 3.21 -5.73 -1.18
CA MET A 277 3.06 -7.00 -0.47
C MET A 277 4.29 -7.84 -0.77
N VAL A 278 5.23 -7.93 0.18
CA VAL A 278 6.59 -8.41 -0.12
C VAL A 278 6.83 -9.81 0.44
N GLY A 279 7.15 -10.74 -0.44
CA GLY A 279 7.68 -12.06 -0.11
C GLY A 279 9.18 -12.12 -0.38
N GLY A 280 9.92 -12.80 0.50
CA GLY A 280 11.37 -12.98 0.39
C GLY A 280 12.07 -13.00 1.73
N THR A 281 13.39 -12.84 1.73
CA THR A 281 14.18 -12.80 2.97
C THR A 281 14.15 -11.42 3.63
N ASP A 282 14.37 -11.36 4.96
CA ASP A 282 14.52 -10.08 5.69
C ASP A 282 15.65 -9.22 5.11
N GLU A 283 16.76 -9.84 4.70
CA GLU A 283 17.87 -9.15 4.06
C GLU A 283 17.44 -8.47 2.75
N GLY A 284 16.73 -9.23 1.89
CA GLY A 284 16.20 -8.68 0.63
C GLY A 284 15.21 -7.55 0.88
N PHE A 285 14.29 -7.74 1.82
CA PHE A 285 13.31 -6.74 2.20
C PHE A 285 13.98 -5.43 2.66
N ASN A 286 14.94 -5.52 3.58
CA ASN A 286 15.67 -4.36 4.09
C ASN A 286 16.46 -3.65 2.99
N LYS A 287 17.07 -4.39 2.06
CA LYS A 287 17.78 -3.82 0.92
C LYS A 287 16.86 -3.04 -0.02
N ALA A 288 15.67 -3.53 -0.29
CA ALA A 288 14.69 -2.88 -1.19
C ALA A 288 13.85 -1.79 -0.51
N LEU A 289 13.84 -1.72 0.80
CA LEU A 289 12.97 -0.88 1.59
C LEU A 289 13.06 0.62 1.22
N PRO A 290 14.24 1.22 0.98
CA PRO A 290 14.32 2.62 0.52
C PRO A 290 13.60 2.86 -0.82
N LEU A 291 13.56 1.84 -1.70
CA LEU A 291 12.84 1.94 -2.97
C LEU A 291 11.33 1.82 -2.79
N PHE A 292 10.88 0.98 -1.87
CA PHE A 292 9.45 0.90 -1.53
C PHE A 292 8.93 2.25 -1.00
N GLU A 293 9.71 2.98 -0.23
CA GLU A 293 9.33 4.29 0.31
C GLU A 293 9.25 5.39 -0.75
N ILE A 294 9.98 5.24 -1.85
CA ILE A 294 9.92 6.16 -3.00
C ILE A 294 8.68 5.86 -3.85
N MET A 295 8.40 4.59 -4.08
CA MET A 295 7.33 4.14 -4.98
C MET A 295 5.99 3.96 -4.26
N GLY A 296 5.97 3.89 -2.93
CA GLY A 296 4.78 3.57 -2.16
C GLY A 296 4.69 4.26 -0.81
N GLN A 297 3.55 4.10 -0.19
CA GLN A 297 3.28 4.59 1.17
C GLN A 297 3.39 3.49 2.22
N LYS A 298 3.28 2.21 1.82
CA LYS A 298 3.30 1.06 2.73
C LYS A 298 3.98 -0.13 2.06
N SER A 299 4.83 -0.81 2.79
CA SER A 299 5.38 -2.11 2.42
C SER A 299 5.17 -3.09 3.58
N VAL A 300 4.64 -4.27 3.26
CA VAL A 300 4.36 -5.32 4.24
C VAL A 300 5.20 -6.54 3.88
N HIS A 301 6.10 -6.94 4.79
CA HIS A 301 6.83 -8.19 4.64
C HIS A 301 5.91 -9.36 5.00
N CYS A 302 5.52 -10.14 4.00
CA CYS A 302 4.55 -11.23 4.11
C CYS A 302 5.21 -12.59 4.43
N GLY A 303 6.53 -12.61 4.62
CA GLY A 303 7.29 -13.83 4.89
C GLY A 303 8.03 -14.37 3.67
N PRO A 304 8.26 -15.69 3.53
CA PRO A 304 9.06 -16.28 2.46
C PRO A 304 8.59 -15.96 1.04
N ALA A 305 9.46 -16.23 0.05
CA ALA A 305 9.17 -16.03 -1.36
C ALA A 305 7.84 -16.67 -1.81
N GLY A 306 7.08 -15.94 -2.62
CA GLY A 306 5.73 -16.27 -3.07
C GLY A 306 4.63 -15.78 -2.12
N ASN A 307 4.96 -15.32 -0.90
CA ASN A 307 3.95 -14.83 0.03
C ASN A 307 3.43 -13.44 -0.33
N GLY A 308 4.21 -12.63 -1.03
CA GLY A 308 3.73 -11.36 -1.62
C GLY A 308 2.61 -11.63 -2.62
N GLN A 309 2.84 -12.56 -3.56
CA GLN A 309 1.81 -12.98 -4.52
C GLN A 309 0.60 -13.60 -3.81
N ALA A 310 0.82 -14.47 -2.82
CA ALA A 310 -0.28 -15.06 -2.05
C ALA A 310 -1.13 -13.99 -1.35
N ALA A 311 -0.51 -12.98 -0.74
CA ALA A 311 -1.22 -11.85 -0.14
C ALA A 311 -2.01 -11.07 -1.19
N LYS A 312 -1.41 -10.80 -2.36
CA LYS A 312 -2.05 -10.09 -3.46
C LYS A 312 -3.29 -10.80 -3.99
N ILE A 313 -3.19 -12.09 -4.30
CA ILE A 313 -4.34 -12.85 -4.85
C ILE A 313 -5.47 -13.00 -3.83
N CYS A 314 -5.15 -13.17 -2.54
CA CYS A 314 -6.15 -13.18 -1.48
C CYS A 314 -6.86 -11.82 -1.36
N ASN A 315 -6.09 -10.72 -1.38
CA ASN A 315 -6.65 -9.37 -1.39
C ASN A 315 -7.59 -9.14 -2.57
N ASN A 316 -7.16 -9.52 -3.79
CA ASN A 316 -7.96 -9.26 -4.98
C ASN A 316 -9.16 -10.21 -5.13
N MET A 317 -9.09 -11.41 -4.55
CA MET A 317 -10.26 -12.28 -4.39
C MET A 317 -11.33 -11.61 -3.53
N ILE A 318 -10.96 -11.04 -2.39
CA ILE A 318 -11.88 -10.27 -1.53
C ILE A 318 -12.41 -9.04 -2.29
N LEU A 319 -11.53 -8.31 -2.98
CA LEU A 319 -11.89 -7.12 -3.74
C LEU A 319 -12.93 -7.43 -4.82
N GLY A 320 -12.72 -8.47 -5.62
CA GLY A 320 -13.67 -8.90 -6.67
C GLY A 320 -15.01 -9.32 -6.09
N ALA A 321 -15.01 -10.16 -5.04
CA ALA A 321 -16.24 -10.61 -4.38
C ALA A 321 -17.02 -9.45 -3.74
N THR A 322 -16.35 -8.53 -3.06
CA THR A 322 -17.01 -7.38 -2.42
C THR A 322 -17.51 -6.35 -3.44
N MET A 323 -16.83 -6.16 -4.58
CA MET A 323 -17.34 -5.31 -5.64
C MET A 323 -18.63 -5.88 -6.23
N ILE A 324 -18.68 -7.19 -6.53
CA ILE A 324 -19.90 -7.84 -7.01
C ILE A 324 -21.03 -7.67 -6.00
N ALA A 325 -20.79 -7.99 -4.72
CA ALA A 325 -21.80 -7.86 -3.68
C ALA A 325 -22.32 -6.42 -3.53
N THR A 326 -21.43 -5.44 -3.68
CA THR A 326 -21.80 -4.00 -3.66
C THR A 326 -22.67 -3.65 -4.85
N CYS A 327 -22.31 -4.09 -6.06
CA CYS A 327 -23.10 -3.85 -7.29
C CYS A 327 -24.48 -4.52 -7.22
N GLU A 328 -24.55 -5.77 -6.80
CA GLU A 328 -25.83 -6.48 -6.60
C GLU A 328 -26.72 -5.77 -5.57
N SER A 329 -26.13 -5.26 -4.51
CA SER A 329 -26.87 -4.56 -3.46
C SER A 329 -27.44 -3.24 -3.96
N PHE A 330 -26.72 -2.46 -4.78
CA PHE A 330 -27.25 -1.26 -5.41
C PHE A 330 -28.37 -1.59 -6.40
N ALA A 331 -28.18 -2.60 -7.26
CA ALA A 331 -29.22 -3.05 -8.18
C ALA A 331 -30.49 -3.54 -7.49
N LEU A 332 -30.35 -4.21 -6.33
CA LEU A 332 -31.49 -4.59 -5.49
C LEU A 332 -32.16 -3.37 -4.86
N ALA A 333 -31.39 -2.43 -4.33
CA ALA A 333 -31.91 -1.21 -3.73
C ALA A 333 -32.75 -0.40 -4.71
N ASP A 334 -32.28 -0.25 -5.95
CA ASP A 334 -33.02 0.41 -7.04
C ASP A 334 -34.37 -0.26 -7.30
N LYS A 335 -34.41 -1.59 -7.40
CA LYS A 335 -35.65 -2.36 -7.62
C LYS A 335 -36.61 -2.28 -6.43
N LEU A 336 -36.10 -2.04 -5.23
CA LEU A 336 -36.91 -1.81 -4.02
C LEU A 336 -37.35 -0.35 -3.85
N GLY A 337 -36.87 0.56 -4.73
CA GLY A 337 -37.16 2.00 -4.64
C GLY A 337 -36.38 2.73 -3.56
N LEU A 338 -35.28 2.15 -3.08
CA LEU A 338 -34.39 2.79 -2.11
C LEU A 338 -33.39 3.70 -2.87
N ASP A 339 -33.33 4.96 -2.46
CA ASP A 339 -32.39 5.93 -3.02
C ASP A 339 -30.93 5.49 -2.78
N ARG A 340 -30.11 5.60 -3.82
CA ARG A 340 -28.69 5.15 -3.81
C ARG A 340 -27.85 5.87 -2.75
N GLN A 341 -28.06 7.19 -2.59
CA GLN A 341 -27.33 7.94 -1.57
C GLN A 341 -27.72 7.49 -0.17
N LYS A 342 -29.00 7.21 0.08
CA LYS A 342 -29.48 6.68 1.36
C LYS A 342 -28.91 5.30 1.67
N MET A 343 -28.82 4.44 0.66
CA MET A 343 -28.16 3.16 0.80
C MET A 343 -26.69 3.33 1.18
N PHE A 344 -25.96 4.18 0.47
CA PHE A 344 -24.57 4.49 0.77
C PHE A 344 -24.40 5.03 2.19
N ASP A 345 -25.21 6.01 2.60
CA ASP A 345 -25.15 6.62 3.94
C ASP A 345 -25.28 5.59 5.06
N VAL A 346 -26.13 4.57 4.87
CA VAL A 346 -26.31 3.48 5.81
C VAL A 346 -25.14 2.50 5.77
N VAL A 347 -24.83 1.95 4.60
CA VAL A 347 -23.86 0.84 4.48
C VAL A 347 -22.44 1.28 4.78
N SER A 348 -22.08 2.51 4.37
CA SER A 348 -20.73 3.06 4.61
C SER A 348 -20.36 3.21 6.09
N THR A 349 -21.36 3.17 7.00
CA THR A 349 -21.19 3.30 8.45
C THR A 349 -21.69 2.10 9.23
N SER A 350 -22.08 1.04 8.53
CA SER A 350 -22.67 -0.17 9.10
C SER A 350 -21.82 -1.42 8.79
N SER A 351 -22.28 -2.59 9.22
CA SER A 351 -21.56 -3.86 9.04
C SER A 351 -21.33 -4.29 7.57
N GLY A 352 -21.98 -3.67 6.61
CA GLY A 352 -21.73 -3.85 5.18
C GLY A 352 -20.55 -3.02 4.64
N TYR A 353 -19.80 -2.33 5.50
CA TYR A 353 -18.61 -1.58 5.13
C TYR A 353 -17.63 -2.41 4.31
N SER A 354 -17.14 -1.85 3.20
CA SER A 354 -16.07 -2.43 2.40
C SER A 354 -15.33 -1.33 1.64
N TRP A 355 -14.11 -1.62 1.18
CA TRP A 355 -13.37 -0.68 0.33
C TRP A 355 -14.15 -0.37 -0.96
N SER A 356 -14.79 -1.38 -1.56
CA SER A 356 -15.63 -1.23 -2.76
C SER A 356 -16.80 -0.26 -2.55
N MET A 357 -17.40 -0.25 -1.34
CA MET A 357 -18.46 0.68 -0.98
C MET A 357 -17.90 2.07 -0.66
N ASN A 358 -16.89 2.15 0.20
CA ASN A 358 -16.51 3.40 0.87
C ASN A 358 -15.47 4.24 0.12
N ALA A 359 -14.60 3.60 -0.69
CA ALA A 359 -13.51 4.27 -1.40
C ALA A 359 -13.62 4.17 -2.92
N TYR A 360 -14.46 3.26 -3.43
CA TYR A 360 -14.54 2.97 -4.86
C TYR A 360 -15.97 2.62 -5.28
N CYS A 361 -16.95 3.43 -4.85
CA CYS A 361 -18.37 3.16 -5.04
C CYS A 361 -18.70 2.96 -6.54
N PRO A 362 -19.39 1.85 -6.91
CA PRO A 362 -19.74 1.58 -8.30
C PRO A 362 -20.95 2.39 -8.81
N ALA A 363 -21.65 3.11 -7.93
CA ALA A 363 -22.82 3.92 -8.28
C ALA A 363 -22.42 5.35 -8.62
N PRO A 364 -22.67 5.84 -9.85
CA PRO A 364 -22.33 7.20 -10.24
C PRO A 364 -22.98 8.25 -9.34
N GLY A 365 -22.23 9.29 -8.98
CA GLY A 365 -22.68 10.41 -8.16
C GLY A 365 -22.90 10.07 -6.68
N VAL A 366 -22.46 8.89 -6.21
CA VAL A 366 -22.67 8.41 -4.85
C VAL A 366 -21.32 8.16 -4.17
N GLY A 367 -21.15 8.71 -2.97
CA GLY A 367 -19.92 8.55 -2.19
C GLY A 367 -18.73 9.33 -2.74
N PRO A 368 -17.47 8.89 -2.47
CA PRO A 368 -16.26 9.49 -3.03
C PRO A 368 -16.18 9.29 -4.55
N GLN A 369 -15.54 10.24 -5.25
CA GLN A 369 -15.32 10.14 -6.69
C GLN A 369 -14.62 8.84 -7.07
N SER A 370 -15.17 8.12 -8.04
CA SER A 370 -14.71 6.83 -8.51
C SER A 370 -14.77 6.75 -10.05
N PRO A 371 -14.26 5.70 -10.70
CA PRO A 371 -14.45 5.49 -12.13
C PRO A 371 -15.90 5.45 -12.59
N ALA A 372 -16.85 5.11 -11.72
CA ALA A 372 -18.27 5.18 -12.03
C ALA A 372 -18.74 6.59 -12.45
N ASP A 373 -18.10 7.65 -11.92
CA ASP A 373 -18.38 9.04 -12.25
C ASP A 373 -17.78 9.50 -13.59
N ASN A 374 -17.00 8.64 -14.24
CA ASN A 374 -16.33 8.90 -15.51
C ASN A 374 -16.57 7.74 -16.49
N ASP A 375 -17.82 7.39 -16.70
CA ASP A 375 -18.26 6.32 -17.61
C ASP A 375 -17.48 5.00 -17.47
N TYR A 376 -17.07 4.68 -16.24
CA TYR A 376 -16.27 3.50 -15.90
C TYR A 376 -14.96 3.40 -16.69
N GLN A 377 -14.33 4.54 -17.02
CA GLN A 377 -12.96 4.54 -17.52
C GLN A 377 -12.04 3.89 -16.48
N PRO A 378 -11.20 2.91 -16.89
CA PRO A 378 -10.58 2.02 -15.93
C PRO A 378 -9.49 2.69 -15.09
N GLY A 379 -9.69 2.75 -13.77
CA GLY A 379 -8.63 2.86 -12.78
C GLY A 379 -7.99 1.48 -12.53
N PHE A 380 -8.82 0.42 -12.55
CA PHE A 380 -8.41 -0.98 -12.58
C PHE A 380 -9.32 -1.76 -13.51
N ALA A 381 -8.77 -2.20 -14.65
CA ALA A 381 -9.56 -2.82 -15.70
C ALA A 381 -10.17 -4.17 -15.29
N ALA A 382 -11.37 -4.46 -15.79
CA ALA A 382 -12.10 -5.69 -15.48
C ALA A 382 -11.35 -6.97 -15.92
N GLU A 383 -10.63 -6.92 -17.03
CA GLU A 383 -9.76 -8.02 -17.47
C GLU A 383 -8.57 -8.27 -16.53
N LEU A 384 -8.06 -7.24 -15.86
CA LEU A 384 -7.01 -7.41 -14.85
C LEU A 384 -7.58 -8.00 -13.56
N MET A 385 -8.80 -7.60 -13.16
CA MET A 385 -9.51 -8.24 -12.06
C MET A 385 -9.77 -9.73 -12.37
N LEU A 386 -10.23 -10.05 -13.56
CA LEU A 386 -10.44 -11.43 -14.00
C LEU A 386 -9.13 -12.24 -13.94
N LYS A 387 -8.02 -11.67 -14.42
CA LYS A 387 -6.69 -12.30 -14.33
C LYS A 387 -6.35 -12.64 -12.88
N ASP A 388 -6.50 -11.69 -11.97
CA ASP A 388 -6.15 -11.88 -10.57
C ASP A 388 -7.07 -12.88 -9.86
N LEU A 389 -8.36 -12.92 -10.21
CA LEU A 389 -9.31 -13.95 -9.76
C LEU A 389 -8.93 -15.34 -10.27
N ARG A 390 -8.50 -15.48 -11.54
CA ARG A 390 -7.99 -16.73 -12.08
C ARG A 390 -6.77 -17.22 -11.31
N LEU A 391 -5.79 -16.35 -11.07
CA LEU A 391 -4.62 -16.67 -10.25
C LEU A 391 -5.02 -17.15 -8.85
N SER A 392 -6.04 -16.53 -8.23
CA SER A 392 -6.52 -16.95 -6.91
C SER A 392 -7.14 -18.34 -6.92
N GLN A 393 -7.92 -18.69 -7.98
CA GLN A 393 -8.54 -20.01 -8.09
C GLN A 393 -7.53 -21.10 -8.47
N GLU A 394 -6.57 -20.80 -9.33
CA GLU A 394 -5.43 -21.71 -9.63
C GLU A 394 -4.65 -22.03 -8.35
N ALA A 395 -4.33 -21.01 -7.54
CA ALA A 395 -3.69 -21.21 -6.25
C ALA A 395 -4.56 -22.03 -5.29
N ALA A 396 -5.87 -21.75 -5.20
CA ALA A 396 -6.78 -22.52 -4.36
C ALA A 396 -6.81 -24.01 -4.74
N ILE A 397 -6.87 -24.31 -6.04
CA ILE A 397 -6.80 -25.68 -6.55
C ILE A 397 -5.48 -26.36 -6.16
N SER A 398 -4.34 -25.67 -6.32
CA SER A 398 -3.02 -26.22 -6.05
C SER A 398 -2.82 -26.63 -4.58
N VAL A 399 -3.45 -25.89 -3.66
CA VAL A 399 -3.38 -26.17 -2.20
C VAL A 399 -4.64 -26.85 -1.66
N LYS A 400 -5.59 -27.20 -2.53
CA LYS A 400 -6.88 -27.84 -2.18
C LYS A 400 -7.72 -27.00 -1.20
N ALA A 401 -7.69 -25.68 -1.34
CA ALA A 401 -8.56 -24.79 -0.59
C ALA A 401 -9.93 -24.66 -1.26
N ASP A 402 -11.00 -24.68 -0.46
CA ASP A 402 -12.37 -24.43 -0.94
C ASP A 402 -12.67 -22.93 -0.85
N THR A 403 -12.89 -22.28 -2.02
CA THR A 403 -13.13 -20.84 -2.14
C THR A 403 -14.33 -20.52 -3.03
N PRO A 404 -15.56 -20.97 -2.64
CA PRO A 404 -16.74 -20.86 -3.50
C PRO A 404 -17.10 -19.43 -3.92
N MET A 405 -16.91 -18.44 -3.04
CA MET A 405 -17.14 -17.04 -3.37
C MET A 405 -16.10 -16.51 -4.37
N GLY A 406 -14.84 -16.92 -4.25
CA GLY A 406 -13.79 -16.60 -5.23
C GLY A 406 -14.10 -17.20 -6.60
N ALA A 407 -14.53 -18.46 -6.64
CA ALA A 407 -14.94 -19.14 -7.88
C ALA A 407 -16.15 -18.47 -8.54
N MET A 408 -17.16 -18.06 -7.76
CA MET A 408 -18.32 -17.33 -8.27
C MET A 408 -17.89 -15.95 -8.81
N ALA A 409 -17.04 -15.22 -8.11
CA ALA A 409 -16.53 -13.94 -8.56
C ALA A 409 -15.76 -14.09 -9.88
N GLN A 410 -14.89 -15.09 -9.99
CA GLN A 410 -14.19 -15.38 -11.24
C GLN A 410 -15.17 -15.65 -12.40
N ALA A 411 -16.20 -16.48 -12.19
CA ALA A 411 -17.18 -16.82 -13.22
C ALA A 411 -17.96 -15.58 -13.69
N LEU A 412 -18.38 -14.71 -12.77
CA LEU A 412 -19.13 -13.50 -13.11
C LEU A 412 -18.26 -12.48 -13.87
N TYR A 413 -16.97 -12.30 -13.47
CA TYR A 413 -16.05 -11.46 -14.22
C TYR A 413 -15.66 -12.05 -15.56
N ALA A 414 -15.54 -13.39 -15.69
CA ALA A 414 -15.31 -14.04 -16.97
C ALA A 414 -16.47 -13.77 -17.93
N GLN A 415 -17.71 -13.99 -17.49
CA GLN A 415 -18.89 -13.66 -18.28
C GLN A 415 -18.90 -12.18 -18.68
N PHE A 416 -18.60 -11.27 -17.76
CA PHE A 416 -18.61 -9.83 -18.02
C PHE A 416 -17.57 -9.42 -19.07
N VAL A 417 -16.35 -9.94 -18.97
CA VAL A 417 -15.22 -9.56 -19.85
C VAL A 417 -15.29 -10.29 -21.21
N GLU A 418 -15.64 -11.58 -21.22
CA GLU A 418 -15.51 -12.45 -22.38
C GLU A 418 -16.80 -12.53 -23.23
N ASP A 419 -17.97 -12.47 -22.59
CA ASP A 419 -19.27 -12.65 -23.26
C ASP A 419 -20.08 -11.34 -23.37
N GLU A 420 -19.70 -10.30 -22.62
CA GLU A 420 -20.44 -9.04 -22.54
C GLU A 420 -19.51 -7.85 -22.88
N ASP A 421 -19.91 -6.64 -22.50
CA ASP A 421 -19.22 -5.40 -22.86
C ASP A 421 -18.27 -4.89 -21.75
N GLY A 422 -17.57 -5.81 -21.06
CA GLY A 422 -16.70 -5.51 -19.92
C GLY A 422 -15.25 -5.24 -20.27
N LEU A 423 -14.78 -5.66 -21.45
CA LEU A 423 -13.41 -5.47 -21.88
C LEU A 423 -13.08 -3.97 -22.00
N GLY A 424 -11.97 -3.55 -21.37
CA GLY A 424 -11.52 -2.15 -21.36
C GLY A 424 -12.33 -1.24 -20.44
N LYS A 425 -13.25 -1.76 -19.63
CA LYS A 425 -13.98 -1.04 -18.60
C LYS A 425 -13.35 -1.26 -17.22
N ASP A 426 -13.66 -0.36 -16.30
CA ASP A 426 -13.31 -0.54 -14.90
C ASP A 426 -14.02 -1.75 -14.29
N PHE A 427 -13.38 -2.45 -13.35
CA PHE A 427 -13.96 -3.62 -12.71
C PHE A 427 -15.25 -3.31 -11.92
N SER A 428 -15.50 -2.03 -11.57
CA SER A 428 -16.73 -1.56 -10.94
C SER A 428 -17.92 -1.46 -11.91
N ALA A 429 -17.68 -1.57 -13.24
CA ALA A 429 -18.73 -1.55 -14.26
C ALA A 429 -19.64 -2.78 -14.23
N MET A 430 -19.49 -3.65 -13.23
CA MET A 430 -20.45 -4.74 -12.94
C MET A 430 -21.82 -4.21 -12.53
N LEU A 431 -21.96 -2.97 -12.01
CA LEU A 431 -23.26 -2.43 -11.62
C LEU A 431 -24.24 -2.33 -12.81
N PRO A 432 -23.92 -1.69 -13.95
CA PRO A 432 -24.79 -1.66 -15.14
C PRO A 432 -25.22 -3.05 -15.65
N LYS A 433 -24.40 -4.09 -15.47
CA LYS A 433 -24.77 -5.47 -15.79
C LYS A 433 -25.93 -5.95 -14.92
N PHE A 434 -25.87 -5.75 -13.59
CA PHE A 434 -26.90 -6.18 -12.66
C PHE A 434 -28.19 -5.34 -12.75
N GLU A 435 -28.08 -4.07 -13.13
CA GLU A 435 -29.24 -3.21 -13.39
C GLU A 435 -30.11 -3.74 -14.54
N LYS A 436 -29.47 -4.23 -15.61
CA LYS A 436 -30.14 -4.74 -16.81
C LYS A 436 -30.69 -6.18 -16.63
N SER A 437 -30.18 -6.92 -15.66
CA SER A 437 -30.58 -8.31 -15.46
C SER A 437 -31.95 -8.41 -14.78
N GLU A 438 -32.89 -9.12 -15.42
CA GLU A 438 -34.16 -9.55 -14.82
C GLU A 438 -34.03 -11.02 -14.43
N ARG A 439 -34.49 -11.37 -13.21
CA ARG A 439 -34.67 -12.78 -12.87
C ARG A 439 -35.87 -13.31 -13.63
N PRO A 440 -35.77 -14.48 -14.28
CA PRO A 440 -36.89 -15.12 -14.96
C PRO A 440 -37.99 -15.51 -13.96
#